data_e3c654b41216b31c85301555cf9bddee
#
_entry.id   e3c654b41216b31c85301555cf9bddee
#
_cell.length_a   1.000
_cell.length_b   1.000
_cell.length_c   1.000
_cell.angle_alpha   90.00
_cell.angle_beta   90.00
_cell.angle_gamma   90.00
#
_symmetry.space_group_name_H-M   'P 1'
#
loop_
_entity.id
_entity.type
_entity.pdbx_description
1 polymer ?
#
loop_
_entity_poly.entity_id
_entity_poly.type
_entity_poly.pdbx_seq_one_letter_code
_entity_poly.pdbx_strand_id
1 'polypeptide(L)'
;MAEWLSKHKVSLNDSMVAVTSLRKKALDWGFNDSNIFEISENVGGRYSLWSSVGMSIFIGLGEDNYKKFLLGARTMDEHFINEEVENNIPIILALLRIWNRNFLNRNNHCIVPYTDNLSKLPAWAQQLEMESNGKGVDINGATLKMPASPIIWGEVGTNAQHSFFQFLHQGLEAVSYTHLTLPTTTIV
;
A
#
# COMPACT_ATOMS: atom_id res chain seq x y z
N MET A 1 28.87 3.38 -1.65
CA MET A 1 28.35 4.75 -1.62
C MET A 1 29.40 5.74 -1.12
N ALA A 2 29.89 5.66 0.12
CA ALA A 2 30.92 6.58 0.67
C ALA A 2 32.19 6.64 -0.20
N GLU A 3 32.68 5.51 -0.68
CA GLU A 3 33.84 5.43 -1.57
C GLU A 3 33.58 6.12 -2.92
N TRP A 4 32.39 5.99 -3.49
CA TRP A 4 31.99 6.66 -4.71
C TRP A 4 31.96 8.19 -4.53
N LEU A 5 31.35 8.67 -3.44
CA LEU A 5 31.30 10.10 -3.11
C LEU A 5 32.71 10.68 -2.96
N SER A 6 33.59 9.98 -2.21
CA SER A 6 34.99 10.37 -2.02
C SER A 6 35.74 10.46 -3.35
N LYS A 7 35.58 9.46 -4.22
CA LYS A 7 36.21 9.42 -5.55
C LYS A 7 35.79 10.59 -6.42
N HIS A 8 34.55 11.05 -6.31
CA HIS A 8 34.00 12.14 -7.12
C HIS A 8 34.03 13.49 -6.41
N LYS A 9 34.68 13.56 -5.22
CA LYS A 9 34.78 14.79 -4.41
C LYS A 9 33.40 15.42 -4.09
N VAL A 10 32.39 14.57 -3.90
CA VAL A 10 31.03 15.00 -3.55
C VAL A 10 30.87 14.90 -2.03
N SER A 11 30.41 15.98 -1.41
CA SER A 11 30.11 15.97 0.03
C SER A 11 28.86 15.12 0.32
N LEU A 12 28.93 14.28 1.35
CA LEU A 12 27.79 13.47 1.79
C LEU A 12 26.60 14.37 2.12
N ASN A 13 26.83 15.41 2.91
CA ASN A 13 25.78 16.26 3.46
C ASN A 13 25.20 17.28 2.45
N ASP A 14 25.89 17.52 1.33
CA ASP A 14 25.38 18.40 0.26
C ASP A 14 24.55 17.64 -0.78
N SER A 15 24.64 16.32 -0.80
CA SER A 15 24.06 15.47 -1.85
C SER A 15 23.10 14.41 -1.36
N MET A 16 23.05 14.14 -0.06
CA MET A 16 22.27 13.05 0.50
C MET A 16 21.54 13.44 1.78
N VAL A 17 20.42 12.80 1.99
CA VAL A 17 19.67 12.80 3.26
C VAL A 17 19.48 11.37 3.75
N ALA A 18 19.34 11.17 5.04
CA ALA A 18 19.03 9.89 5.64
C ALA A 18 17.57 9.87 6.13
N VAL A 19 16.80 8.86 5.73
CA VAL A 19 15.48 8.57 6.30
C VAL A 19 15.61 7.28 7.10
N THR A 20 15.49 7.36 8.43
CA THR A 20 15.79 6.23 9.30
C THR A 20 15.11 6.35 10.67
N SER A 21 14.83 5.22 11.32
CA SER A 21 14.48 5.14 12.74
C SER A 21 15.73 5.11 13.64
N LEU A 22 16.92 4.93 13.06
CA LEU A 22 18.18 4.78 13.78
C LEU A 22 19.05 6.05 13.64
N ARG A 23 18.55 7.19 14.18
CA ARG A 23 19.22 8.50 14.11
C ARG A 23 20.71 8.44 14.49
N LYS A 24 21.04 7.78 15.62
CA LYS A 24 22.41 7.66 16.08
C LYS A 24 23.32 7.02 15.02
N LYS A 25 22.83 5.96 14.36
CA LYS A 25 23.60 5.28 13.31
C LYS A 25 23.84 6.19 12.10
N ALA A 26 22.89 7.05 11.74
CA ALA A 26 23.08 8.01 10.67
C ALA A 26 24.14 9.08 11.04
N LEU A 27 24.12 9.57 12.28
CA LEU A 27 25.16 10.49 12.80
C LEU A 27 26.55 9.84 12.79
N ASP A 28 26.63 8.58 13.24
CA ASP A 28 27.90 7.82 13.24
C ASP A 28 28.44 7.60 11.81
N TRP A 29 27.57 7.61 10.80
CA TRP A 29 27.96 7.54 9.39
C TRP A 29 28.40 8.88 8.79
N GLY A 30 28.26 9.98 9.54
CA GLY A 30 28.70 11.32 9.16
C GLY A 30 27.60 12.22 8.56
N PHE A 31 26.34 11.84 8.67
CA PHE A 31 25.26 12.76 8.33
C PHE A 31 25.15 13.87 9.35
N ASN A 32 24.94 15.10 8.89
CA ASN A 32 24.53 16.21 9.75
C ASN A 32 23.11 15.98 10.25
N ASP A 33 22.84 16.50 11.43
CA ASP A 33 21.53 16.40 12.08
C ASP A 33 20.37 16.92 11.20
N SER A 34 20.61 18.03 10.49
CA SER A 34 19.67 18.64 9.55
C SER A 34 19.32 17.76 8.33
N ASN A 35 20.15 16.76 8.04
CA ASN A 35 19.97 15.86 6.90
C ASN A 35 19.36 14.50 7.29
N ILE A 36 18.92 14.37 8.55
CA ILE A 36 18.30 13.15 9.07
C ILE A 36 16.81 13.38 9.29
N PHE A 37 16.01 12.61 8.58
CA PHE A 37 14.55 12.59 8.69
C PHE A 37 14.12 11.30 9.38
N GLU A 38 13.57 11.42 10.57
CA GLU A 38 13.21 10.28 11.37
C GLU A 38 11.90 9.64 10.92
N ILE A 39 11.84 8.32 11.04
CA ILE A 39 10.64 7.50 10.89
C ILE A 39 10.43 6.76 12.21
N SER A 40 9.19 6.69 12.67
CA SER A 40 8.86 5.93 13.88
C SER A 40 9.17 4.44 13.71
N GLU A 41 9.75 3.81 14.71
CA GLU A 41 10.01 2.36 14.75
C GLU A 41 8.72 1.53 14.66
N ASN A 42 7.58 2.12 15.03
CA ASN A 42 6.27 1.47 14.97
C ASN A 42 5.62 1.52 13.58
N VAL A 43 6.23 2.20 12.60
CA VAL A 43 5.73 2.30 11.24
C VAL A 43 6.39 1.26 10.37
N GLY A 44 5.66 0.19 10.02
CA GLY A 44 6.11 -0.81 9.08
C GLY A 44 6.30 -0.26 7.66
N GLY A 45 7.22 -0.84 6.88
CA GLY A 45 7.59 -0.34 5.53
C GLY A 45 6.41 -0.12 4.59
N ARG A 46 5.43 -1.03 4.56
CA ARG A 46 4.23 -0.95 3.71
C ARG A 46 3.27 0.19 4.07
N TYR A 47 3.39 0.73 5.29
CA TYR A 47 2.59 1.86 5.79
C TYR A 47 3.40 3.16 5.85
N SER A 48 4.68 3.14 5.46
CA SER A 48 5.60 4.25 5.64
C SER A 48 5.44 5.39 4.64
N LEU A 49 4.63 5.20 3.60
CA LEU A 49 4.39 6.17 2.54
C LEU A 49 3.97 7.55 3.07
N TRP A 50 3.25 7.58 4.19
CA TRP A 50 2.74 8.76 4.88
C TRP A 50 3.76 9.43 5.81
N SER A 51 4.94 8.84 5.96
CA SER A 51 6.05 9.31 6.80
C SER A 51 7.14 9.99 5.97
N SER A 52 8.28 10.28 6.60
CA SER A 52 9.47 10.82 5.93
C SER A 52 9.97 9.95 4.77
N VAL A 53 9.59 8.66 4.69
CA VAL A 53 9.88 7.80 3.54
C VAL A 53 9.22 8.31 2.25
N GLY A 54 8.07 9.00 2.37
CA GLY A 54 7.39 9.66 1.25
C GLY A 54 8.12 10.87 0.66
N MET A 55 9.28 11.26 1.16
CA MET A 55 10.05 12.40 0.67
C MET A 55 10.36 12.32 -0.83
N SER A 56 10.66 11.13 -1.34
CA SER A 56 10.89 10.93 -2.78
C SER A 56 9.65 11.25 -3.62
N ILE A 57 8.46 10.97 -3.09
CA ILE A 57 7.18 11.30 -3.72
C ILE A 57 6.96 12.81 -3.65
N PHE A 58 7.21 13.42 -2.49
CA PHE A 58 7.16 14.87 -2.34
C PHE A 58 8.03 15.59 -3.36
N ILE A 59 9.29 15.16 -3.54
CA ILE A 59 10.22 15.73 -4.52
C ILE A 59 9.69 15.51 -5.95
N GLY A 60 9.16 14.33 -6.26
CA GLY A 60 8.67 13.99 -7.60
C GLY A 60 7.36 14.68 -7.99
N LEU A 61 6.43 14.84 -7.05
CA LEU A 61 5.10 15.43 -7.30
C LEU A 61 5.05 16.94 -7.06
N GLY A 62 5.97 17.49 -6.30
CA GLY A 62 5.93 18.85 -5.78
C GLY A 62 4.96 19.01 -4.59
N GLU A 63 5.08 20.13 -3.88
CA GLU A 63 4.40 20.38 -2.61
C GLU A 63 2.88 20.29 -2.71
N ASP A 64 2.28 20.94 -3.70
CA ASP A 64 0.82 21.02 -3.83
C ASP A 64 0.18 19.65 -4.08
N ASN A 65 0.77 18.84 -4.98
CA ASN A 65 0.26 17.52 -5.27
C ASN A 65 0.50 16.54 -4.11
N TYR A 66 1.63 16.68 -3.41
CA TYR A 66 1.89 15.87 -2.22
C TYR A 66 0.91 16.20 -1.09
N LYS A 67 0.57 17.48 -0.88
CA LYS A 67 -0.48 17.87 0.07
C LYS A 67 -1.84 17.24 -0.28
N LYS A 68 -2.22 17.25 -1.55
CA LYS A 68 -3.46 16.58 -2.02
C LYS A 68 -3.42 15.07 -1.77
N PHE A 69 -2.27 14.44 -1.99
CA PHE A 69 -2.07 13.04 -1.70
C PHE A 69 -2.26 12.71 -0.21
N LEU A 70 -1.66 13.49 0.69
CA LEU A 70 -1.86 13.34 2.13
C LEU A 70 -3.30 13.64 2.56
N LEU A 71 -3.93 14.63 1.93
CA LEU A 71 -5.34 14.95 2.20
C LEU A 71 -6.27 13.77 1.87
N GLY A 72 -6.00 13.04 0.78
CA GLY A 72 -6.78 11.85 0.43
C GLY A 72 -6.75 10.78 1.53
N ALA A 73 -5.57 10.53 2.10
CA ALA A 73 -5.42 9.60 3.22
C ALA A 73 -6.17 10.10 4.46
N ARG A 74 -5.99 11.38 4.82
CA ARG A 74 -6.68 11.99 5.96
C ARG A 74 -8.19 11.94 5.81
N THR A 75 -8.72 12.20 4.61
CA THR A 75 -10.16 12.10 4.34
C THR A 75 -10.69 10.68 4.63
N MET A 76 -9.94 9.64 4.27
CA MET A 76 -10.32 8.27 4.59
C MET A 76 -10.22 7.95 6.08
N ASP A 77 -9.22 8.49 6.79
CA ASP A 77 -9.10 8.35 8.25
C ASP A 77 -10.30 9.01 8.95
N GLU A 78 -10.67 10.23 8.52
CA GLU A 78 -11.83 10.94 9.05
C GLU A 78 -13.14 10.20 8.76
N HIS A 79 -13.29 9.63 7.57
CA HIS A 79 -14.40 8.76 7.21
C HIS A 79 -14.47 7.52 8.10
N PHE A 80 -13.34 6.83 8.30
CA PHE A 80 -13.29 5.63 9.14
C PHE A 80 -13.68 5.90 10.60
N ILE A 81 -13.27 7.06 11.14
CA ILE A 81 -13.53 7.41 12.56
C ILE A 81 -14.97 7.89 12.78
N ASN A 82 -15.56 8.60 11.81
CA ASN A 82 -16.80 9.33 12.03
C ASN A 82 -18.04 8.68 11.42
N GLU A 83 -17.88 7.79 10.43
CA GLU A 83 -19.03 7.16 9.79
C GLU A 83 -19.60 6.00 10.60
N GLU A 84 -20.92 5.87 10.59
CA GLU A 84 -21.62 4.71 11.13
C GLU A 84 -21.25 3.44 10.36
N VAL A 85 -21.31 2.28 11.02
CA VAL A 85 -20.83 1.00 10.48
C VAL A 85 -21.43 0.69 9.10
N GLU A 86 -22.70 1.00 8.88
CA GLU A 86 -23.46 0.72 7.66
C GLU A 86 -22.99 1.57 6.47
N ASN A 87 -22.31 2.68 6.71
CA ASN A 87 -21.77 3.58 5.70
C ASN A 87 -20.24 3.60 5.67
N ASN A 88 -19.60 2.89 6.59
CA ASN A 88 -18.14 2.91 6.77
C ASN A 88 -17.46 1.99 5.76
N ILE A 89 -16.90 2.56 4.71
CA ILE A 89 -16.28 1.82 3.59
C ILE A 89 -15.22 0.81 4.07
N PRO A 90 -14.21 1.17 4.89
CA PRO A 90 -13.22 0.21 5.39
C PRO A 90 -13.84 -0.94 6.18
N ILE A 91 -14.82 -0.68 7.03
CA ILE A 91 -15.50 -1.71 7.83
C ILE A 91 -16.29 -2.65 6.91
N ILE A 92 -17.08 -2.09 5.98
CA ILE A 92 -17.87 -2.87 5.02
C ILE A 92 -16.95 -3.78 4.19
N LEU A 93 -15.86 -3.25 3.67
CA LEU A 93 -14.90 -4.02 2.88
C LEU A 93 -14.28 -5.16 3.70
N ALA A 94 -13.94 -4.91 4.97
CA ALA A 94 -13.41 -5.93 5.86
C ALA A 94 -14.45 -7.04 6.15
N LEU A 95 -15.70 -6.66 6.41
CA LEU A 95 -16.79 -7.62 6.64
C LEU A 95 -17.09 -8.46 5.37
N LEU A 96 -17.16 -7.83 4.21
CA LEU A 96 -17.36 -8.52 2.93
C LEU A 96 -16.21 -9.50 2.64
N ARG A 97 -14.99 -9.12 2.99
CA ARG A 97 -13.83 -9.99 2.83
C ARG A 97 -13.93 -11.22 3.74
N ILE A 98 -14.23 -11.03 5.02
CA ILE A 98 -14.46 -12.13 5.97
C ILE A 98 -15.60 -13.02 5.46
N TRP A 99 -16.72 -12.43 5.04
CA TRP A 99 -17.84 -13.16 4.50
C TRP A 99 -17.45 -14.04 3.31
N ASN A 100 -16.81 -13.44 2.31
CA ASN A 100 -16.36 -14.17 1.13
C ASN A 100 -15.35 -15.28 1.49
N ARG A 101 -14.34 -14.96 2.30
CA ARG A 101 -13.24 -15.88 2.59
C ARG A 101 -13.62 -17.00 3.54
N ASN A 102 -14.33 -16.68 4.62
CA ASN A 102 -14.56 -17.60 5.72
C ASN A 102 -15.90 -18.32 5.66
N PHE A 103 -16.92 -17.71 5.03
CA PHE A 103 -18.26 -18.28 4.96
C PHE A 103 -18.63 -18.79 3.57
N LEU A 104 -18.23 -18.11 2.51
CA LEU A 104 -18.52 -18.50 1.13
C LEU A 104 -17.38 -19.29 0.47
N ASN A 105 -16.29 -19.54 1.19
CA ASN A 105 -15.10 -20.29 0.72
C ASN A 105 -14.53 -19.74 -0.60
N ARG A 106 -14.60 -18.43 -0.82
CA ARG A 106 -14.00 -17.74 -1.97
C ARG A 106 -12.54 -17.42 -1.64
N ASN A 107 -11.64 -18.20 -2.23
CA ASN A 107 -10.22 -18.16 -1.91
C ASN A 107 -9.46 -16.99 -2.55
N ASN A 108 -10.08 -16.34 -3.52
CA ASN A 108 -9.48 -15.35 -4.39
C ASN A 108 -10.13 -13.99 -4.23
N HIS A 109 -9.32 -12.92 -4.33
CA HIS A 109 -9.78 -11.56 -4.51
C HIS A 109 -8.99 -10.91 -5.63
N CYS A 110 -9.66 -10.59 -6.72
CA CYS A 110 -9.08 -9.93 -7.88
C CYS A 110 -9.28 -8.41 -7.76
N ILE A 111 -8.22 -7.62 -7.98
CA ILE A 111 -8.28 -6.15 -8.01
C ILE A 111 -7.98 -5.69 -9.42
N VAL A 112 -8.94 -4.97 -10.02
CA VAL A 112 -8.89 -4.54 -11.43
C VAL A 112 -9.00 -3.01 -11.50
N PRO A 113 -7.89 -2.27 -11.41
CA PRO A 113 -7.91 -0.82 -11.61
C PRO A 113 -8.04 -0.48 -13.10
N TYR A 114 -8.94 0.45 -13.43
CA TYR A 114 -9.13 0.96 -14.79
C TYR A 114 -8.35 2.27 -15.02
N THR A 115 -7.13 2.30 -14.51
CA THR A 115 -6.16 3.39 -14.73
C THR A 115 -4.75 2.88 -14.58
N ASP A 116 -3.86 3.29 -15.47
CA ASP A 116 -2.45 2.92 -15.45
C ASP A 116 -1.73 3.47 -14.21
N ASN A 117 -2.20 4.59 -13.67
CA ASN A 117 -1.66 5.18 -12.44
C ASN A 117 -1.79 4.24 -11.22
N LEU A 118 -2.72 3.29 -11.24
CA LEU A 118 -2.93 2.29 -10.21
C LEU A 118 -2.44 0.88 -10.62
N SER A 119 -1.63 0.76 -11.68
CA SER A 119 -1.12 -0.53 -12.18
C SER A 119 -0.37 -1.34 -11.11
N LYS A 120 0.23 -0.68 -10.12
CA LYS A 120 0.94 -1.34 -9.00
C LYS A 120 0.07 -1.63 -7.79
N LEU A 121 -1.22 -1.22 -7.80
CA LEU A 121 -2.12 -1.43 -6.68
C LEU A 121 -2.33 -2.93 -6.33
N PRO A 122 -2.56 -3.83 -7.31
CA PRO A 122 -2.66 -5.27 -6.98
C PRO A 122 -1.40 -5.81 -6.30
N ALA A 123 -0.21 -5.48 -6.80
CA ALA A 123 1.06 -5.91 -6.20
C ALA A 123 1.30 -5.32 -4.80
N TRP A 124 0.94 -4.07 -4.58
CA TRP A 124 1.00 -3.46 -3.26
C TRP A 124 0.01 -4.14 -2.29
N ALA A 125 -1.21 -4.41 -2.72
CA ALA A 125 -2.22 -5.09 -1.92
C ALA A 125 -1.80 -6.54 -1.57
N GLN A 126 -1.04 -7.22 -2.42
CA GLN A 126 -0.46 -8.53 -2.10
C GLN A 126 0.42 -8.46 -0.86
N GLN A 127 1.32 -7.50 -0.78
CA GLN A 127 2.16 -7.33 0.41
C GLN A 127 1.31 -6.91 1.63
N LEU A 128 0.38 -5.97 1.44
CA LEU A 128 -0.47 -5.47 2.50
C LEU A 128 -1.31 -6.59 3.14
N GLU A 129 -1.84 -7.51 2.34
CA GLU A 129 -2.77 -8.54 2.76
C GLU A 129 -2.10 -9.91 2.95
N MET A 130 -1.45 -10.44 1.92
CA MET A 130 -0.96 -11.81 1.93
C MET A 130 0.26 -11.97 2.83
N GLU A 131 1.15 -10.99 2.86
CA GLU A 131 2.30 -11.01 3.75
C GLU A 131 1.90 -10.69 5.19
N SER A 132 1.02 -9.69 5.39
CA SER A 132 0.58 -9.29 6.73
C SER A 132 -0.32 -10.32 7.40
N ASN A 133 -1.34 -10.81 6.68
CA ASN A 133 -2.39 -11.66 7.19
C ASN A 133 -2.26 -13.13 6.73
N GLY A 134 -1.32 -13.45 5.83
CA GLY A 134 -1.09 -14.80 5.32
C GLY A 134 -0.41 -15.72 6.33
N LYS A 135 -0.82 -15.66 7.59
CA LYS A 135 -0.26 -16.45 8.69
C LYS A 135 -1.14 -17.67 8.97
N GLY A 136 -0.51 -18.78 9.30
CA GLY A 136 -1.21 -20.02 9.71
C GLY A 136 -1.37 -20.15 11.23
N VAL A 137 -0.85 -19.19 12.00
CA VAL A 137 -0.87 -19.18 13.47
C VAL A 137 -1.27 -17.83 14.01
N ASP A 138 -1.83 -17.81 15.22
CA ASP A 138 -2.13 -16.60 15.97
C ASP A 138 -0.88 -16.03 16.69
N ILE A 139 -1.06 -14.94 17.43
CA ILE A 139 0.01 -14.29 18.19
C ILE A 139 0.66 -15.20 19.26
N ASN A 140 -0.03 -16.24 19.71
CA ASN A 140 0.44 -17.19 20.71
C ASN A 140 1.07 -18.44 20.04
N GLY A 141 1.11 -18.51 18.71
CA GLY A 141 1.62 -19.66 17.96
C GLY A 141 0.61 -20.78 17.76
N ALA A 142 -0.65 -20.62 18.18
CA ALA A 142 -1.68 -21.62 17.95
C ALA A 142 -2.17 -21.58 16.49
N THR A 143 -2.39 -22.77 15.91
CA THR A 143 -2.89 -22.90 14.53
C THR A 143 -4.27 -22.24 14.39
N LEU A 144 -4.41 -21.41 13.36
CA LEU A 144 -5.68 -20.77 13.04
C LEU A 144 -6.72 -21.82 12.59
N LYS A 145 -7.94 -21.66 13.05
CA LYS A 145 -9.08 -22.50 12.66
C LYS A 145 -9.69 -22.09 11.31
N MET A 146 -9.44 -20.86 10.91
CA MET A 146 -9.94 -20.28 9.66
C MET A 146 -8.82 -19.50 8.96
N PRO A 147 -8.80 -19.48 7.61
CA PRO A 147 -7.81 -18.74 6.87
C PRO A 147 -7.99 -17.23 7.05
N ALA A 148 -6.88 -16.53 7.23
CA ALA A 148 -6.89 -15.09 7.54
C ALA A 148 -6.83 -14.18 6.29
N SER A 149 -6.31 -14.69 5.15
CA SER A 149 -6.19 -13.90 3.92
C SER A 149 -6.68 -14.66 2.69
N PRO A 150 -7.36 -14.00 1.74
CA PRO A 150 -7.52 -14.53 0.39
C PRO A 150 -6.22 -14.41 -0.40
N ILE A 151 -6.17 -15.06 -1.57
CA ILE A 151 -5.14 -14.81 -2.58
C ILE A 151 -5.51 -13.51 -3.30
N ILE A 152 -4.62 -12.52 -3.24
CA ILE A 152 -4.78 -11.24 -3.93
C ILE A 152 -4.04 -11.29 -5.27
N TRP A 153 -4.72 -10.88 -6.33
CA TRP A 153 -4.17 -10.80 -7.68
C TRP A 153 -4.91 -9.76 -8.50
N GLY A 154 -4.44 -9.46 -9.69
CA GLY A 154 -5.12 -8.54 -10.59
C GLY A 154 -4.17 -7.83 -11.53
N GLU A 155 -4.74 -7.06 -12.42
CA GLU A 155 -4.06 -6.29 -13.46
C GLU A 155 -4.92 -5.10 -13.87
N VAL A 156 -4.35 -4.12 -14.56
CA VAL A 156 -5.08 -3.01 -15.17
C VAL A 156 -6.19 -3.54 -16.07
N GLY A 157 -7.40 -2.98 -15.94
CA GLY A 157 -8.62 -3.49 -16.53
C GLY A 157 -8.55 -3.78 -18.02
N THR A 158 -7.94 -2.89 -18.82
CA THR A 158 -7.76 -3.08 -20.25
C THR A 158 -6.91 -4.31 -20.57
N ASN A 159 -5.79 -4.48 -19.88
CA ASN A 159 -4.92 -5.66 -20.06
C ASN A 159 -5.59 -6.92 -19.53
N ALA A 160 -6.27 -6.80 -18.37
CA ALA A 160 -6.98 -7.89 -17.74
C ALA A 160 -8.05 -8.51 -18.63
N GLN A 161 -8.74 -7.72 -19.46
CA GLN A 161 -9.74 -8.21 -20.41
C GLN A 161 -9.17 -9.24 -21.38
N HIS A 162 -7.93 -9.06 -21.81
CA HIS A 162 -7.24 -9.98 -22.71
C HIS A 162 -6.46 -11.08 -22.00
N SER A 163 -6.38 -11.03 -20.68
CA SER A 163 -5.60 -11.96 -19.87
C SER A 163 -6.48 -12.98 -19.15
N PHE A 164 -7.41 -12.55 -18.32
CA PHE A 164 -8.16 -13.45 -17.43
C PHE A 164 -9.67 -13.19 -17.35
N PHE A 165 -10.23 -12.23 -18.07
CA PHE A 165 -11.68 -11.98 -18.02
C PHE A 165 -12.51 -13.16 -18.55
N GLN A 166 -11.98 -13.93 -19.49
CA GLN A 166 -12.60 -15.18 -19.91
C GLN A 166 -12.85 -16.11 -18.70
N PHE A 167 -11.88 -16.25 -17.83
CA PHE A 167 -11.99 -17.03 -16.59
C PHE A 167 -13.02 -16.44 -15.61
N LEU A 168 -13.06 -15.12 -15.45
CA LEU A 168 -14.03 -14.43 -14.58
C LEU A 168 -15.48 -14.63 -15.05
N HIS A 169 -15.70 -14.72 -16.37
CA HIS A 169 -17.03 -14.84 -16.96
C HIS A 169 -17.53 -16.27 -17.12
N GLN A 170 -16.63 -17.22 -17.38
CA GLN A 170 -16.99 -18.59 -17.76
C GLN A 170 -16.27 -19.66 -16.96
N GLY A 171 -15.33 -19.29 -16.07
CA GLY A 171 -14.67 -20.23 -15.17
C GLY A 171 -15.64 -20.77 -14.13
N LEU A 172 -15.35 -21.98 -13.63
CA LEU A 172 -16.15 -22.62 -12.59
C LEU A 172 -15.81 -22.13 -11.18
N GLU A 173 -14.64 -21.49 -11.01
CA GLU A 173 -14.18 -20.99 -9.72
C GLU A 173 -14.83 -19.65 -9.40
N ALA A 174 -15.36 -19.53 -8.18
CA ALA A 174 -15.91 -18.27 -7.70
C ALA A 174 -14.80 -17.30 -7.32
N VAL A 175 -14.73 -16.15 -7.98
CA VAL A 175 -13.79 -15.06 -7.70
C VAL A 175 -14.55 -13.85 -7.14
N SER A 176 -14.10 -13.35 -5.97
CA SER A 176 -14.48 -12.03 -5.52
C SER A 176 -13.61 -11.01 -6.25
N TYR A 177 -14.19 -9.98 -6.85
CA TYR A 177 -13.40 -8.98 -7.56
C TYR A 177 -13.89 -7.56 -7.29
N THR A 178 -12.97 -6.61 -7.40
CA THR A 178 -13.24 -5.18 -7.26
C THR A 178 -12.75 -4.43 -8.49
N HIS A 179 -13.64 -3.72 -9.15
CA HIS A 179 -13.29 -2.74 -10.18
C HIS A 179 -13.04 -1.39 -9.51
N LEU A 180 -11.94 -0.76 -9.88
CA LEU A 180 -11.61 0.59 -9.45
C LEU A 180 -11.56 1.49 -10.67
N THR A 181 -12.55 2.36 -10.81
CA THR A 181 -12.60 3.40 -11.85
C THR A 181 -12.30 4.74 -11.20
N LEU A 182 -11.55 5.60 -11.89
CA LEU A 182 -11.49 7.00 -11.51
C LEU A 182 -12.87 7.62 -11.74
N PRO A 183 -13.35 8.51 -10.85
CA PRO A 183 -14.54 9.27 -11.12
C PRO A 183 -14.36 10.00 -12.46
N THR A 184 -15.21 9.72 -13.43
CA THR A 184 -15.28 10.48 -14.68
C THR A 184 -15.95 11.82 -14.41
N THR A 185 -15.42 12.60 -13.47
CA THR A 185 -15.88 13.97 -13.27
C THR A 185 -15.07 14.85 -14.16
N THR A 186 -15.80 15.34 -15.16
CA THR A 186 -15.55 16.50 -15.99
C THR A 186 -14.45 16.37 -17.04
N ILE A 187 -14.89 15.83 -18.16
CA ILE A 187 -14.61 16.50 -19.42
C ILE A 187 -15.72 17.55 -19.58
N VAL A 188 -15.41 18.77 -19.27
CA VAL A 188 -16.03 19.96 -19.87
C VAL A 188 -14.88 20.84 -20.32
#